data_2bf1a125b8d95217afb6dd0f99c338c7
#
_entry.id   2bf1a125b8d95217afb6dd0f99c338c7
#
_cell.length_a   1.000
_cell.length_b   1.000
_cell.length_c   1.000
_cell.angle_alpha   90.00
_cell.angle_beta   90.00
_cell.angle_gamma   90.00
#
_symmetry.space_group_name_H-M   'P 1'
#
loop_
_entity.id
_entity.type
_entity.pdbx_description
1 polymer ?
#
loop_
_entity_poly.entity_id
_entity_poly.type
_entity_poly.pdbx_seq_one_letter_code
_entity_poly.pdbx_strand_id
1 'polypeptide(L)'
;MRLFNIYVLCAILIVPLVSCEHKELCYDHDPHALKYHVNVKASYEQEWQYTYGDATDWEAEWPEELSMSYESLRPDIPEGLRVLSFDETGRQEMKNMPASGGNLLLSEGSHSLLFYNNDTEYIVFDKLESFATARASTRTRTRSSYMGNSYSQTKNEKTVSAPDMLYGNYLEKYTPEKVVVAPDMDITMHPLVFTYVIKYEFEHGLQYVAL
;
A
#
# COMPACT_ATOMS: atom_id res chain seq x y z
N MET A 1 0.73 46.40 61.62
CA MET A 1 1.03 45.06 61.05
C MET A 1 -0.18 44.30 60.51
N ARG A 2 -1.36 44.37 61.08
CA ARG A 2 -2.53 43.63 60.58
C ARG A 2 -3.17 44.17 59.29
N LEU A 3 -3.16 45.49 59.06
CA LEU A 3 -3.68 46.12 57.85
C LEU A 3 -2.81 45.84 56.61
N PHE A 4 -1.47 45.80 56.78
CA PHE A 4 -0.54 45.51 55.69
C PHE A 4 -0.73 44.11 55.13
N ASN A 5 -0.95 43.11 56.00
CA ASN A 5 -1.21 41.74 55.57
C ASN A 5 -2.53 41.60 54.79
N ILE A 6 -3.57 42.41 55.09
CA ILE A 6 -4.86 42.36 54.35
C ILE A 6 -4.69 42.87 52.92
N TYR A 7 -3.92 43.95 52.72
CA TYR A 7 -3.64 44.47 51.38
C TYR A 7 -2.81 43.54 50.52
N VAL A 8 -1.82 42.86 51.13
CA VAL A 8 -1.01 41.84 50.43
C VAL A 8 -1.87 40.63 50.05
N LEU A 9 -2.77 40.20 50.94
CA LEU A 9 -3.67 39.06 50.63
C LEU A 9 -4.67 39.41 49.53
N CYS A 10 -5.22 40.64 49.53
CA CYS A 10 -6.13 41.12 48.45
C CYS A 10 -5.38 41.27 47.12
N ALA A 11 -4.12 41.73 47.10
CA ALA A 11 -3.31 41.87 45.90
C ALA A 11 -2.99 40.49 45.25
N ILE A 12 -2.77 39.44 46.06
CA ILE A 12 -2.50 38.08 45.59
C ILE A 12 -3.78 37.42 45.02
N LEU A 13 -4.97 37.79 45.50
CA LEU A 13 -6.24 37.26 45.02
C LEU A 13 -6.72 37.88 43.69
N ILE A 14 -6.20 39.07 43.31
CA ILE A 14 -6.61 39.80 42.10
C ILE A 14 -5.78 39.35 40.89
N VAL A 15 -4.54 38.81 41.07
CA VAL A 15 -3.65 38.42 39.98
C VAL A 15 -4.19 37.28 39.10
N PRO A 16 -4.95 36.26 39.60
CA PRO A 16 -5.45 35.18 38.73
C PRO A 16 -6.67 35.59 37.87
N LEU A 17 -7.24 36.76 38.06
CA LEU A 17 -8.46 37.19 37.31
C LEU A 17 -8.13 37.91 36.00
N VAL A 18 -6.87 38.21 35.71
CA VAL A 18 -6.46 38.92 34.48
C VAL A 18 -5.93 37.98 33.42
N SER A 19 -5.86 36.67 33.68
CA SER A 19 -5.24 35.66 32.77
C SER A 19 -6.24 34.88 31.94
N CYS A 20 -7.43 35.41 31.67
CA CYS A 20 -8.23 34.88 30.57
C CYS A 20 -8.07 35.82 29.39
N GLU A 21 -7.02 35.61 28.58
CA GLU A 21 -7.07 36.02 27.18
C GLU A 21 -8.26 35.27 26.55
N HIS A 22 -9.36 35.97 26.33
CA HIS A 22 -10.39 35.47 25.43
C HIS A 22 -9.76 35.30 24.06
N LYS A 23 -9.39 34.06 23.74
CA LYS A 23 -9.10 33.70 22.36
C LYS A 23 -10.34 34.12 21.56
N GLU A 24 -10.19 35.09 20.68
CA GLU A 24 -11.27 35.50 19.79
C GLU A 24 -11.84 34.26 19.11
N LEU A 25 -13.14 34.05 19.26
CA LEU A 25 -13.82 32.99 18.54
C LEU A 25 -13.67 33.30 17.05
N CYS A 26 -13.01 32.38 16.34
CA CYS A 26 -12.85 32.51 14.90
C CYS A 26 -14.23 32.39 14.26
N TYR A 27 -14.82 33.51 13.89
CA TYR A 27 -16.16 33.54 13.26
C TYR A 27 -16.11 33.10 11.79
N ASP A 28 -14.95 33.17 11.17
CA ASP A 28 -14.74 32.70 9.81
C ASP A 28 -14.01 31.36 9.84
N HIS A 29 -14.77 30.27 9.71
CA HIS A 29 -14.24 28.91 9.68
C HIS A 29 -13.70 28.49 8.31
N ASP A 30 -14.01 29.22 7.25
CA ASP A 30 -13.65 28.86 5.88
C ASP A 30 -12.13 28.76 5.66
N PRO A 31 -11.27 29.68 6.17
CA PRO A 31 -9.82 29.54 6.04
C PRO A 31 -9.24 28.33 6.76
N HIS A 32 -9.88 27.88 7.86
CA HIS A 32 -9.46 26.71 8.62
C HIS A 32 -9.96 25.40 8.03
N ALA A 33 -11.00 25.46 7.19
CA ALA A 33 -11.54 24.30 6.49
C ALA A 33 -10.72 23.94 5.24
N LEU A 34 -9.92 24.87 4.72
CA LEU A 34 -9.08 24.66 3.55
C LEU A 34 -7.90 23.72 3.87
N LYS A 35 -7.79 22.62 3.14
CA LYS A 35 -6.75 21.62 3.30
C LYS A 35 -6.22 21.19 1.93
N TYR A 36 -4.96 20.74 1.88
CA TYR A 36 -4.40 20.02 0.76
C TYR A 36 -4.78 18.56 0.92
N HIS A 37 -5.88 18.14 0.31
CA HIS A 37 -6.38 16.78 0.43
C HIS A 37 -7.05 16.31 -0.86
N VAL A 38 -7.11 15.00 -1.04
CA VAL A 38 -7.73 14.33 -2.17
C VAL A 38 -8.46 13.09 -1.68
N ASN A 39 -9.58 12.77 -2.31
CA ASN A 39 -10.33 11.56 -2.04
C ASN A 39 -9.92 10.48 -3.04
N VAL A 40 -9.03 9.57 -2.62
CA VAL A 40 -8.58 8.44 -3.45
C VAL A 40 -9.72 7.47 -3.63
N LYS A 41 -9.99 7.10 -4.88
CA LYS A 41 -10.93 6.04 -5.27
C LYS A 41 -10.15 4.99 -6.03
N ALA A 42 -9.88 3.87 -5.37
CA ALA A 42 -9.14 2.78 -5.95
C ALA A 42 -10.07 1.74 -6.59
N SER A 43 -9.73 1.32 -7.78
CA SER A 43 -10.29 0.16 -8.49
C SER A 43 -9.19 -0.82 -8.81
N TYR A 44 -9.51 -2.11 -8.95
CA TYR A 44 -8.53 -3.17 -9.18
C TYR A 44 -8.80 -3.82 -10.52
N GLU A 45 -7.75 -3.91 -11.34
CA GLU A 45 -7.81 -4.61 -12.60
C GLU A 45 -7.89 -6.11 -12.35
N GLN A 46 -8.97 -6.75 -12.81
CA GLN A 46 -9.22 -8.16 -12.64
C GLN A 46 -9.13 -8.95 -13.95
N GLU A 47 -8.55 -8.35 -15.00
CA GLU A 47 -8.18 -9.11 -16.18
C GLU A 47 -7.03 -10.05 -15.82
N TRP A 48 -7.30 -11.35 -15.80
CA TRP A 48 -6.41 -12.35 -15.26
C TRP A 48 -6.03 -13.43 -16.29
N GLN A 49 -6.57 -13.39 -17.50
CA GLN A 49 -6.33 -14.40 -18.50
C GLN A 49 -5.73 -13.80 -19.77
N TYR A 50 -4.48 -14.17 -20.06
CA TYR A 50 -3.85 -13.95 -21.34
C TYR A 50 -3.53 -15.30 -21.97
N THR A 51 -4.05 -15.55 -23.18
CA THR A 51 -3.76 -16.77 -23.92
C THR A 51 -2.75 -16.44 -25.01
N TYR A 52 -1.63 -17.17 -25.02
CA TYR A 52 -0.61 -17.06 -26.06
C TYR A 52 -0.72 -18.28 -26.99
N GLY A 53 -0.76 -18.05 -28.29
CA GLY A 53 -0.88 -19.10 -29.29
C GLY A 53 -2.33 -19.48 -29.59
N ASP A 54 -2.56 -20.76 -29.89
CA ASP A 54 -3.91 -21.27 -30.09
C ASP A 54 -4.72 -21.16 -28.80
N ALA A 55 -5.88 -20.52 -28.90
CA ALA A 55 -6.71 -20.25 -27.74
C ALA A 55 -7.16 -21.57 -27.08
N THR A 56 -6.61 -21.88 -25.92
CA THR A 56 -7.03 -22.99 -25.08
C THR A 56 -8.12 -22.49 -24.12
N ASP A 57 -9.24 -23.16 -24.10
CA ASP A 57 -10.26 -22.95 -23.09
C ASP A 57 -9.84 -23.67 -21.80
N TRP A 58 -9.04 -22.98 -21.00
CA TRP A 58 -8.49 -23.51 -19.74
C TRP A 58 -9.58 -23.88 -18.73
N GLU A 59 -10.73 -23.21 -18.74
CA GLU A 59 -11.82 -23.56 -17.86
C GLU A 59 -12.43 -24.91 -18.23
N ALA A 60 -12.65 -25.16 -19.52
CA ALA A 60 -13.15 -26.43 -20.02
C ALA A 60 -12.13 -27.58 -19.92
N GLU A 61 -10.84 -27.27 -20.05
CA GLU A 61 -9.75 -28.26 -19.98
C GLU A 61 -9.13 -28.44 -18.59
N TRP A 62 -9.68 -27.77 -17.56
CA TRP A 62 -9.12 -27.83 -16.21
C TRP A 62 -9.22 -29.25 -15.64
N PRO A 63 -8.08 -29.85 -15.20
CA PRO A 63 -8.10 -31.23 -14.72
C PRO A 63 -8.90 -31.36 -13.41
N GLU A 64 -9.86 -32.29 -13.38
CA GLU A 64 -10.67 -32.58 -12.20
C GLU A 64 -9.86 -33.12 -11.02
N GLU A 65 -8.68 -33.69 -11.28
CA GLU A 65 -7.79 -34.26 -10.27
C GLU A 65 -7.04 -33.15 -9.46
N LEU A 66 -7.04 -31.92 -9.94
CA LEU A 66 -6.40 -30.83 -9.22
C LEU A 66 -7.23 -30.44 -7.98
N SER A 67 -6.53 -30.27 -6.86
CA SER A 67 -7.17 -29.90 -5.59
C SER A 67 -7.69 -28.46 -5.58
N MET A 68 -7.40 -27.66 -6.61
CA MET A 68 -7.82 -26.27 -6.75
C MET A 68 -8.75 -26.14 -7.99
N SER A 69 -9.74 -25.28 -7.88
CA SER A 69 -10.62 -24.95 -9.01
C SER A 69 -9.97 -23.92 -9.92
N TYR A 70 -10.37 -23.89 -11.18
CA TYR A 70 -9.96 -22.87 -12.13
C TYR A 70 -10.28 -21.45 -11.63
N GLU A 71 -11.46 -21.25 -11.07
CA GLU A 71 -11.92 -19.98 -10.51
C GLU A 71 -11.03 -19.50 -9.34
N SER A 72 -10.39 -20.43 -8.59
CA SER A 72 -9.49 -20.07 -7.49
C SER A 72 -8.17 -19.45 -7.94
N LEU A 73 -7.89 -19.43 -9.25
CA LEU A 73 -6.74 -18.70 -9.81
C LEU A 73 -7.01 -17.21 -9.98
N ARG A 74 -8.29 -16.80 -9.89
CA ARG A 74 -8.65 -15.39 -10.01
C ARG A 74 -8.09 -14.61 -8.83
N PRO A 75 -7.39 -13.50 -9.08
CA PRO A 75 -6.87 -12.65 -8.02
C PRO A 75 -7.99 -12.07 -7.14
N ASP A 76 -7.85 -12.21 -5.83
CA ASP A 76 -8.75 -11.57 -4.88
C ASP A 76 -8.51 -10.06 -4.81
N ILE A 77 -9.58 -9.31 -4.53
CA ILE A 77 -9.46 -7.89 -4.22
C ILE A 77 -8.81 -7.76 -2.84
N PRO A 78 -7.77 -6.93 -2.69
CA PRO A 78 -7.11 -6.73 -1.40
C PRO A 78 -8.03 -6.18 -0.32
N GLU A 79 -7.66 -6.39 0.94
CA GLU A 79 -8.39 -5.84 2.08
C GLU A 79 -8.02 -4.38 2.36
N GLY A 80 -6.80 -3.96 2.01
CA GLY A 80 -6.29 -2.64 2.33
C GLY A 80 -5.36 -2.06 1.28
N LEU A 81 -5.34 -0.74 1.24
CA LEU A 81 -4.49 0.08 0.38
C LEU A 81 -3.51 0.89 1.23
N ARG A 82 -2.27 0.92 0.82
CA ARG A 82 -1.24 1.83 1.36
C ARG A 82 -0.84 2.84 0.32
N VAL A 83 -0.75 4.10 0.75
CA VAL A 83 -0.22 5.19 -0.05
C VAL A 83 1.03 5.72 0.62
N LEU A 84 2.12 5.80 -0.13
CA LEU A 84 3.30 6.57 0.23
C LEU A 84 3.29 7.86 -0.60
N SER A 85 3.41 8.99 0.06
CA SER A 85 3.60 10.28 -0.57
C SER A 85 5.01 10.80 -0.29
N PHE A 86 5.65 11.33 -1.30
CA PHE A 86 6.98 11.92 -1.22
C PHE A 86 6.87 13.36 -1.71
N ASP A 87 7.17 14.32 -0.85
CA ASP A 87 7.17 15.74 -1.22
C ASP A 87 8.45 16.14 -1.98
N GLU A 88 8.51 17.38 -2.42
CA GLU A 88 9.67 17.95 -3.16
C GLU A 88 10.98 17.90 -2.36
N THR A 89 10.91 17.80 -1.04
CA THR A 89 12.09 17.67 -0.16
C THR A 89 12.52 16.22 0.01
N GLY A 90 11.74 15.26 -0.51
CA GLY A 90 11.92 13.83 -0.32
C GLY A 90 11.38 13.31 1.01
N ARG A 91 10.63 14.11 1.77
CA ARG A 91 9.97 13.65 2.98
C ARG A 91 8.85 12.70 2.61
N GLN A 92 8.89 11.53 3.23
CA GLN A 92 7.90 10.47 3.06
C GLN A 92 6.82 10.55 4.13
N GLU A 93 5.58 10.40 3.71
CA GLU A 93 4.44 10.13 4.58
C GLU A 93 3.71 8.88 4.11
N MET A 94 3.19 8.09 5.07
CA MET A 94 2.51 6.84 4.81
C MET A 94 1.09 6.89 5.34
N LYS A 95 0.13 6.47 4.51
CA LYS A 95 -1.28 6.36 4.87
C LYS A 95 -1.82 4.98 4.49
N ASN A 96 -2.42 4.30 5.47
CA ASN A 96 -3.24 3.10 5.22
C ASN A 96 -4.70 3.50 5.12
N MET A 97 -5.42 2.86 4.21
CA MET A 97 -6.85 3.09 3.99
C MET A 97 -7.53 1.79 3.52
N PRO A 98 -8.86 1.71 3.52
CA PRO A 98 -9.58 0.60 2.91
C PRO A 98 -9.18 0.37 1.44
N ALA A 99 -9.37 -0.83 0.93
CA ALA A 99 -9.04 -1.16 -0.46
C ALA A 99 -9.70 -0.20 -1.47
N SER A 100 -10.92 0.25 -1.20
CA SER A 100 -11.63 1.23 -2.05
C SER A 100 -11.04 2.64 -2.05
N GLY A 101 -10.07 2.92 -1.19
CA GLY A 101 -9.46 4.24 -1.05
C GLY A 101 -9.99 5.02 0.16
N GLY A 102 -9.87 6.35 0.10
CA GLY A 102 -10.27 7.25 1.18
C GLY A 102 -9.58 8.61 1.10
N ASN A 103 -9.77 9.43 2.12
CA ASN A 103 -9.19 10.75 2.16
C ASN A 103 -7.68 10.71 2.44
N LEU A 104 -6.88 11.28 1.54
CA LEU A 104 -5.44 11.46 1.64
C LEU A 104 -5.14 12.94 1.91
N LEU A 105 -4.52 13.23 3.03
CA LEU A 105 -4.02 14.56 3.37
C LEU A 105 -2.59 14.68 2.87
N LEU A 106 -2.29 15.80 2.22
CA LEU A 106 -0.98 16.11 1.66
C LEU A 106 -0.47 17.46 2.21
N SER A 107 0.79 17.76 2.01
CA SER A 107 1.34 19.09 2.21
C SER A 107 1.20 19.95 0.96
N GLU A 108 1.49 21.24 1.06
CA GLU A 108 1.64 22.11 -0.09
C GLU A 108 2.82 21.67 -0.97
N GLY A 109 2.68 21.79 -2.29
CA GLY A 109 3.72 21.46 -3.26
C GLY A 109 3.43 20.22 -4.08
N SER A 110 4.41 19.78 -4.82
CA SER A 110 4.31 18.61 -5.68
C SER A 110 4.69 17.34 -4.94
N HIS A 111 3.96 16.26 -5.18
CA HIS A 111 4.19 14.95 -4.57
C HIS A 111 4.36 13.88 -5.62
N SER A 112 5.21 12.89 -5.33
CA SER A 112 5.15 11.57 -5.97
C SER A 112 4.35 10.64 -5.08
N LEU A 113 3.42 9.88 -5.65
CA LEU A 113 2.54 8.99 -4.91
C LEU A 113 2.77 7.55 -5.36
N LEU A 114 2.91 6.63 -4.41
CA LEU A 114 3.02 5.19 -4.67
C LEU A 114 1.88 4.48 -3.94
N PHE A 115 1.11 3.69 -4.67
CA PHE A 115 -0.05 2.94 -4.19
C PHE A 115 0.24 1.46 -4.26
N TYR A 116 -0.02 0.71 -3.18
CA TYR A 116 0.07 -0.75 -3.16
C TYR A 116 -0.80 -1.34 -2.05
N ASN A 117 -1.20 -2.61 -2.21
CA ASN A 117 -1.92 -3.29 -1.13
C ASN A 117 -0.99 -3.68 0.01
N ASN A 118 -1.51 -3.65 1.24
CA ASN A 118 -0.71 -3.83 2.46
C ASN A 118 -1.03 -5.12 3.24
N ASP A 119 -1.79 -6.02 2.64
CA ASP A 119 -2.24 -7.30 3.19
C ASP A 119 -1.38 -8.49 2.72
N THR A 120 -0.15 -8.23 2.29
CA THR A 120 0.81 -9.25 1.82
C THR A 120 1.64 -9.81 2.97
N GLU A 121 1.89 -11.12 2.96
CA GLU A 121 2.75 -11.83 3.92
C GLU A 121 4.14 -12.15 3.35
N TYR A 122 4.19 -12.57 2.07
CA TYR A 122 5.41 -13.05 1.41
C TYR A 122 6.07 -12.03 0.48
N ILE A 123 5.54 -10.81 0.44
CA ILE A 123 6.17 -9.67 -0.24
C ILE A 123 7.01 -8.88 0.77
N VAL A 124 8.24 -8.58 0.39
CA VAL A 124 9.15 -7.73 1.16
C VAL A 124 9.31 -6.41 0.42
N PHE A 125 8.94 -5.35 1.08
CA PHE A 125 9.13 -3.98 0.58
C PHE A 125 10.46 -3.44 1.10
N ASP A 126 11.24 -2.80 0.24
CA ASP A 126 12.59 -2.32 0.53
C ASP A 126 12.82 -0.96 -0.12
N LYS A 127 13.68 -0.15 0.49
CA LYS A 127 14.06 1.19 0.02
C LYS A 127 12.86 2.13 -0.20
N LEU A 128 11.88 2.03 0.68
CA LEU A 128 10.67 2.84 0.63
C LEU A 128 10.89 4.30 1.01
N GLU A 129 12.05 4.66 1.51
CA GLU A 129 12.44 6.02 1.86
C GLU A 129 12.56 6.97 0.65
N SER A 130 12.57 6.43 -0.56
CA SER A 130 12.63 7.22 -1.80
C SER A 130 11.76 6.61 -2.88
N PHE A 131 10.96 7.45 -3.55
CA PHE A 131 10.12 7.03 -4.67
C PHE A 131 10.90 6.33 -5.79
N ALA A 132 12.08 6.86 -6.14
CA ALA A 132 12.90 6.32 -7.21
C ALA A 132 13.53 4.95 -6.92
N THR A 133 13.65 4.58 -5.64
CA THR A 133 14.31 3.33 -5.21
C THR A 133 13.37 2.33 -4.57
N ALA A 134 12.13 2.72 -4.30
CA ALA A 134 11.12 1.84 -3.74
C ALA A 134 10.96 0.57 -4.57
N ARG A 135 10.97 -0.57 -3.91
CA ARG A 135 10.83 -1.86 -4.59
C ARG A 135 10.12 -2.89 -3.71
N ALA A 136 9.53 -3.87 -4.37
CA ALA A 136 9.00 -5.07 -3.77
C ALA A 136 9.75 -6.29 -4.27
N SER A 137 9.90 -7.30 -3.42
CA SER A 137 10.50 -8.58 -3.75
C SER A 137 9.85 -9.70 -2.96
N THR A 138 10.06 -10.95 -3.40
CA THR A 138 9.57 -12.12 -2.66
C THR A 138 10.45 -12.43 -1.46
N ARG A 139 9.82 -12.91 -0.37
CA ARG A 139 10.55 -13.36 0.82
C ARG A 139 11.43 -14.55 0.50
N THR A 140 12.70 -14.47 0.82
CA THR A 140 13.65 -15.58 0.68
C THR A 140 13.38 -16.62 1.78
N ARG A 141 13.34 -17.91 1.41
CA ARG A 141 13.30 -19.03 2.35
C ARG A 141 14.73 -19.43 2.75
N THR A 142 14.88 -19.90 3.97
CA THR A 142 16.15 -20.46 4.42
C THR A 142 16.39 -21.83 3.77
N ARG A 143 17.64 -22.14 3.46
CA ARG A 143 18.04 -23.40 2.82
C ARG A 143 17.64 -24.65 3.61
N SER A 144 17.46 -24.56 4.93
CA SER A 144 17.03 -25.66 5.78
C SER A 144 15.64 -26.22 5.44
N SER A 145 14.82 -25.47 4.71
CA SER A 145 13.50 -25.92 4.25
C SER A 145 13.49 -26.44 2.81
N TYR A 146 14.63 -26.40 2.12
CA TYR A 146 14.77 -26.88 0.75
C TYR A 146 15.63 -28.16 0.72
N MET A 147 15.03 -29.29 0.39
CA MET A 147 15.68 -30.59 0.23
C MET A 147 16.18 -30.80 -1.20
N GLY A 148 16.43 -29.73 -1.92
CA GLY A 148 16.95 -29.79 -3.30
C GLY A 148 18.38 -30.24 -3.40
N ASN A 149 18.75 -30.60 -4.60
CA ASN A 149 19.97 -31.29 -4.97
C ASN A 149 21.23 -30.53 -4.54
N SER A 150 22.21 -31.25 -3.98
CA SER A 150 23.52 -30.72 -3.59
C SER A 150 24.48 -30.46 -4.77
N TYR A 151 23.99 -30.46 -6.02
CA TYR A 151 24.79 -30.15 -7.19
C TYR A 151 25.36 -28.73 -7.16
N SER A 152 26.63 -28.63 -7.55
CA SER A 152 27.37 -27.36 -7.52
C SER A 152 26.75 -26.24 -8.37
N GLN A 153 25.94 -26.59 -9.39
CA GLN A 153 25.26 -25.64 -10.25
C GLN A 153 24.10 -24.90 -9.53
N THR A 154 23.46 -25.53 -8.55
CA THR A 154 22.32 -24.96 -7.80
C THR A 154 22.74 -24.40 -6.45
N LYS A 155 24.02 -24.38 -6.13
CA LYS A 155 24.56 -23.95 -4.83
C LYS A 155 24.21 -22.51 -4.48
N ASN A 156 23.99 -21.68 -5.48
CA ASN A 156 23.62 -20.24 -5.33
C ASN A 156 22.16 -19.93 -5.60
N GLU A 157 21.33 -20.95 -5.86
CA GLU A 157 19.90 -20.74 -6.03
C GLU A 157 19.28 -20.22 -4.74
N LYS A 158 18.46 -19.18 -4.91
CA LYS A 158 17.66 -18.62 -3.83
C LYS A 158 16.27 -19.22 -3.92
N THR A 159 15.89 -19.93 -2.88
CA THR A 159 14.52 -20.37 -2.72
C THR A 159 13.70 -19.22 -2.16
N VAL A 160 12.59 -18.92 -2.79
CA VAL A 160 11.65 -17.87 -2.36
C VAL A 160 10.31 -18.48 -2.02
N SER A 161 9.53 -17.79 -1.19
CA SER A 161 8.12 -18.14 -0.98
C SER A 161 7.34 -17.74 -2.22
N ALA A 162 6.29 -18.48 -2.54
CA ALA A 162 5.32 -18.01 -3.53
C ALA A 162 4.79 -16.62 -3.07
N PRO A 163 4.83 -15.62 -3.94
CA PRO A 163 4.34 -14.28 -3.57
C PRO A 163 2.83 -14.29 -3.41
N ASP A 164 2.36 -13.44 -2.51
CA ASP A 164 0.96 -13.02 -2.47
C ASP A 164 0.62 -12.16 -3.68
N MET A 165 -0.66 -11.98 -3.96
CA MET A 165 -1.08 -11.04 -4.98
C MET A 165 -0.70 -9.60 -4.57
N LEU A 166 0.10 -8.97 -5.39
CA LEU A 166 0.50 -7.58 -5.23
C LEU A 166 -0.15 -6.74 -6.32
N TYR A 167 -0.85 -5.71 -5.91
CA TYR A 167 -1.35 -4.66 -6.78
C TYR A 167 -0.57 -3.38 -6.54
N GLY A 168 -0.32 -2.63 -7.58
CA GLY A 168 0.38 -1.35 -7.48
C GLY A 168 -0.02 -0.36 -8.57
N ASN A 169 0.16 0.92 -8.25
CA ASN A 169 0.14 2.03 -9.18
C ASN A 169 0.97 3.18 -8.61
N TYR A 170 1.31 4.16 -9.44
CA TYR A 170 2.04 5.33 -8.99
C TYR A 170 1.69 6.57 -9.81
N LEU A 171 1.90 7.73 -9.21
CA LEU A 171 1.88 9.01 -9.87
C LEU A 171 3.22 9.69 -9.61
N GLU A 172 3.97 9.98 -10.68
CA GLU A 172 5.28 10.64 -10.55
C GLU A 172 5.16 12.07 -10.04
N LYS A 173 4.05 12.73 -10.40
CA LYS A 173 3.81 14.12 -10.03
C LYS A 173 2.33 14.38 -9.82
N TYR A 174 2.00 14.81 -8.62
CA TYR A 174 0.66 15.28 -8.24
C TYR A 174 0.80 16.55 -7.37
N THR A 175 0.09 17.61 -7.72
CA THR A 175 0.07 18.84 -6.95
C THR A 175 -1.35 19.07 -6.43
N PRO A 176 -1.58 18.91 -5.10
CA PRO A 176 -2.89 19.10 -4.52
C PRO A 176 -3.28 20.57 -4.51
N GLU A 177 -4.56 20.84 -4.67
CA GLU A 177 -5.14 22.16 -4.46
C GLU A 177 -5.59 22.32 -3.00
N LYS A 178 -5.54 23.54 -2.49
CA LYS A 178 -6.05 23.87 -1.16
C LYS A 178 -7.54 24.13 -1.24
N VAL A 179 -8.33 23.17 -0.79
CA VAL A 179 -9.80 23.15 -0.97
C VAL A 179 -10.53 22.75 0.32
N VAL A 180 -11.81 23.10 0.41
CA VAL A 180 -12.69 22.66 1.50
C VAL A 180 -13.16 21.22 1.28
N VAL A 181 -13.53 20.89 0.05
CA VAL A 181 -14.01 19.56 -0.34
C VAL A 181 -12.93 18.87 -1.17
N ALA A 182 -12.49 17.69 -0.72
CA ALA A 182 -11.48 16.91 -1.42
C ALA A 182 -11.98 16.52 -2.82
N PRO A 183 -11.23 16.84 -3.90
CA PRO A 183 -11.52 16.30 -5.21
C PRO A 183 -11.29 14.79 -5.26
N ASP A 184 -12.00 14.10 -6.12
CA ASP A 184 -11.79 12.67 -6.35
C ASP A 184 -10.52 12.43 -7.19
N MET A 185 -9.80 11.37 -6.83
CA MET A 185 -8.66 10.85 -7.56
C MET A 185 -8.93 9.37 -7.86
N ASP A 186 -9.24 9.06 -9.10
CA ASP A 186 -9.46 7.69 -9.54
C ASP A 186 -8.12 7.02 -9.83
N ILE A 187 -7.83 5.89 -9.18
CA ILE A 187 -6.60 5.11 -9.34
C ILE A 187 -6.97 3.67 -9.69
N THR A 188 -6.49 3.19 -10.83
CA THR A 188 -6.59 1.78 -11.21
C THR A 188 -5.36 1.04 -10.74
N MET A 189 -5.54 0.08 -9.85
CA MET A 189 -4.47 -0.77 -9.31
C MET A 189 -4.23 -1.95 -10.25
N HIS A 190 -2.99 -2.11 -10.71
CA HIS A 190 -2.60 -3.16 -11.63
C HIS A 190 -1.96 -4.34 -10.88
N PRO A 191 -2.23 -5.60 -11.27
CA PRO A 191 -1.56 -6.76 -10.70
C PRO A 191 -0.08 -6.74 -11.08
N LEU A 192 0.79 -7.00 -10.12
CA LEU A 192 2.25 -7.09 -10.27
C LEU A 192 2.78 -8.52 -10.09
N VAL A 193 1.89 -9.45 -9.72
CA VAL A 193 2.17 -10.87 -9.59
C VAL A 193 1.31 -11.63 -10.60
N PHE A 194 1.93 -12.58 -11.30
CA PHE A 194 1.27 -13.36 -12.32
C PHE A 194 1.44 -14.86 -12.02
N THR A 195 0.37 -15.62 -12.22
CA THR A 195 0.39 -17.08 -12.12
C THR A 195 0.47 -17.68 -13.52
N TYR A 196 1.45 -18.54 -13.74
CA TYR A 196 1.59 -19.27 -14.99
C TYR A 196 1.11 -20.71 -14.78
N VAL A 197 0.18 -21.16 -15.63
CA VAL A 197 -0.24 -22.56 -15.72
C VAL A 197 0.45 -23.20 -16.89
N ILE A 198 1.22 -24.28 -16.65
CA ILE A 198 1.98 -24.97 -17.67
C ILE A 198 1.50 -26.44 -17.70
N LYS A 199 1.01 -26.88 -18.86
CA LYS A 199 0.63 -28.26 -19.13
C LYS A 199 1.78 -28.94 -19.86
N TYR A 200 2.34 -29.98 -19.27
CA TYR A 200 3.37 -30.82 -19.90
C TYR A 200 2.71 -32.09 -20.45
N GLU A 201 2.88 -32.37 -21.73
CA GLU A 201 2.44 -33.61 -22.37
C GLU A 201 3.66 -34.41 -22.74
N PHE A 202 3.70 -35.68 -22.29
CA PHE A 202 4.81 -36.58 -22.56
C PHE A 202 4.36 -37.66 -23.54
N GLU A 203 4.99 -37.74 -24.72
CA GLU A 203 4.65 -38.71 -25.74
C GLU A 203 5.12 -40.12 -25.37
N HIS A 204 6.15 -40.24 -24.50
CA HIS A 204 6.71 -41.52 -24.07
C HIS A 204 6.77 -41.55 -22.55
N GLY A 205 6.38 -42.68 -21.95
CA GLY A 205 6.32 -42.83 -20.49
C GLY A 205 7.63 -42.49 -19.80
N LEU A 206 7.67 -41.41 -19.04
CA LEU A 206 8.77 -41.07 -18.18
C LEU A 206 8.59 -41.73 -16.81
N GLN A 207 9.62 -42.41 -16.32
CA GLN A 207 9.57 -43.00 -14.97
C GLN A 207 9.77 -41.96 -13.87
N TYR A 208 10.42 -40.84 -14.19
CA TYR A 208 10.72 -39.78 -13.23
C TYR A 208 10.66 -38.42 -13.90
N VAL A 209 9.93 -37.46 -13.28
CA VAL A 209 9.94 -36.06 -13.64
C VAL A 209 10.37 -35.29 -12.40
N ALA A 210 11.43 -34.49 -12.54
CA ALA A 210 11.84 -33.49 -11.55
C ALA A 210 11.69 -32.11 -12.17
N LEU A 211 10.84 -31.26 -11.58
CA LEU A 211 10.62 -29.87 -11.95
C LEU A 211 11.29 -28.94 -10.96
#